data_ac01cf95c0c9cc5234c34abcc25b64d8
#
_entry.id   ac01cf95c0c9cc5234c34abcc25b64d8
#
_cell.length_a   1.000
_cell.length_b   1.000
_cell.length_c   1.000
_cell.angle_alpha   90.00
_cell.angle_beta   90.00
_cell.angle_gamma   90.00
#
_symmetry.space_group_name_H-M   'P 1'
#
loop_
_entity.id
_entity.type
_entity.pdbx_description
1 polymer ?
#
loop_
_entity_poly.entity_id
_entity_poly.type
_entity_poly.pdbx_seq_one_letter_code
_entity_poly.pdbx_strand_id
1 'polypeptide(L)'
;QCNVTPNLVTPPFTPATFDGSASYDPEDNLIVSYLWELVESPEGSAATFPYSSGIYIYDFYADLAGEYVGELTVTNNLGYSDSCQTVLEAVPAQNLWVEMFWEHSGDDMDLHLLAPGGSLETDLDCYYANCALLGLDWGLPFVTEDNPKLDIDDIYGTGPENINIYSPQTDGVYTVYVHDYPGSVYAGANDVTVNIYLNGSLVWTD
;
A
#
# COMPACT_ATOMS: atom_id res chain seq x y z
N GLN A 1 1.78 13.28 -29.13
CA GLN A 1 0.88 13.59 -28.03
C GLN A 1 0.85 12.41 -27.06
N CYS A 2 1.19 12.68 -25.80
CA CYS A 2 1.09 11.73 -24.72
C CYS A 2 -0.38 11.51 -24.34
N ASN A 3 -0.75 10.28 -24.06
CA ASN A 3 -2.08 9.91 -23.58
C ASN A 3 -1.98 8.64 -22.74
N VAL A 4 -2.57 8.66 -21.55
CA VAL A 4 -2.53 7.58 -20.57
C VAL A 4 -3.93 7.17 -20.15
N THR A 5 -4.07 5.98 -19.59
CA THR A 5 -5.35 5.52 -19.05
C THR A 5 -5.87 6.53 -18.01
N PRO A 6 -7.17 6.80 -17.99
CA PRO A 6 -7.77 7.61 -16.93
C PRO A 6 -7.55 6.97 -15.55
N ASN A 7 -7.77 7.78 -14.52
CA ASN A 7 -7.52 7.41 -13.12
C ASN A 7 -8.01 6.00 -12.78
N LEU A 8 -7.13 5.24 -12.14
CA LEU A 8 -7.40 3.89 -11.67
C LEU A 8 -7.77 3.93 -10.18
N VAL A 9 -8.67 3.05 -9.77
CA VAL A 9 -8.98 2.82 -8.35
C VAL A 9 -8.75 1.34 -8.08
N THR A 10 -7.94 1.01 -7.08
CA THR A 10 -7.61 -0.37 -6.71
C THR A 10 -7.33 -0.46 -5.21
N PRO A 11 -7.58 -1.60 -4.55
CA PRO A 11 -7.08 -1.80 -3.20
C PRO A 11 -5.55 -1.87 -3.16
N PRO A 12 -4.91 -1.44 -2.05
CA PRO A 12 -3.50 -1.75 -1.81
C PRO A 12 -3.22 -3.26 -1.97
N PHE A 13 -1.99 -3.61 -2.31
CA PHE A 13 -1.51 -4.98 -2.60
C PHE A 13 -2.23 -5.69 -3.74
N THR A 14 -3.00 -4.96 -4.56
CA THR A 14 -3.63 -5.48 -5.78
C THR A 14 -2.87 -4.97 -7.00
N PRO A 15 -2.53 -5.86 -7.98
CA PRO A 15 -1.77 -5.44 -9.14
C PRO A 15 -2.55 -4.45 -10.01
N ALA A 16 -1.89 -3.36 -10.37
CA ALA A 16 -2.40 -2.35 -11.29
C ALA A 16 -1.54 -2.25 -12.55
N THR A 17 -2.12 -1.74 -13.63
CA THR A 17 -1.44 -1.51 -14.89
C THR A 17 -1.57 -0.05 -15.31
N PHE A 18 -0.44 0.60 -15.58
CA PHE A 18 -0.40 1.89 -16.23
C PHE A 18 -0.27 1.67 -17.74
N ASP A 19 -1.09 2.34 -18.54
CA ASP A 19 -1.25 2.10 -19.98
C ASP A 19 -1.04 3.39 -20.78
N GLY A 20 0.04 3.42 -21.57
CA GLY A 20 0.38 4.52 -22.48
C GLY A 20 0.04 4.25 -23.95
N SER A 21 -0.67 3.17 -24.26
CA SER A 21 -0.94 2.71 -25.64
C SER A 21 -1.77 3.69 -26.47
N ALA A 22 -2.49 4.61 -25.82
CA ALA A 22 -3.27 5.64 -26.49
C ALA A 22 -2.44 6.85 -26.96
N SER A 23 -1.14 6.88 -26.68
CA SER A 23 -0.22 7.91 -27.14
C SER A 23 0.01 7.80 -28.66
N TYR A 24 0.04 8.94 -29.34
CA TYR A 24 0.21 9.00 -30.79
C TYR A 24 0.99 10.26 -31.23
N ASP A 25 1.54 10.22 -32.43
CA ASP A 25 2.10 11.42 -33.08
C ASP A 25 1.07 12.02 -34.02
N PRO A 26 0.71 13.32 -33.87
CA PRO A 26 -0.28 13.99 -34.74
C PRO A 26 0.14 14.05 -36.23
N GLU A 27 1.42 13.89 -36.53
CA GLU A 27 2.00 13.88 -37.87
C GLU A 27 2.27 12.46 -38.41
N ASP A 28 1.69 11.44 -37.77
CA ASP A 28 1.86 10.02 -38.10
C ASP A 28 3.30 9.50 -38.00
N ASN A 29 4.18 10.16 -37.21
CA ASN A 29 5.50 9.63 -36.91
C ASN A 29 5.41 8.49 -35.87
N LEU A 30 6.40 7.59 -35.87
CA LEU A 30 6.42 6.48 -34.93
C LEU A 30 6.81 6.95 -33.52
N ILE A 31 6.08 6.56 -32.52
CA ILE A 31 6.55 6.61 -31.13
C ILE A 31 7.58 5.48 -30.93
N VAL A 32 8.80 5.85 -30.54
CA VAL A 32 9.93 4.91 -30.39
C VAL A 32 10.37 4.71 -28.96
N SER A 33 9.89 5.53 -28.03
CA SER A 33 10.21 5.44 -26.60
C SER A 33 9.00 5.76 -25.74
N TYR A 34 8.83 4.97 -24.69
CA TYR A 34 7.91 5.16 -23.58
C TYR A 34 8.73 5.06 -22.30
N LEU A 35 8.79 6.12 -21.52
CA LEU A 35 9.50 6.18 -20.25
C LEU A 35 8.52 6.57 -19.15
N TRP A 36 8.47 5.77 -18.10
CA TRP A 36 7.60 5.97 -16.95
C TRP A 36 8.40 6.33 -15.70
N GLU A 37 7.85 7.23 -14.91
CA GLU A 37 8.35 7.61 -13.59
C GLU A 37 7.18 7.67 -12.61
N LEU A 38 7.36 7.13 -11.40
CA LEU A 38 6.44 7.36 -10.29
C LEU A 38 6.86 8.69 -9.64
N VAL A 39 6.09 9.75 -9.86
CA VAL A 39 6.46 11.12 -9.47
C VAL A 39 5.86 11.54 -8.12
N GLU A 40 4.77 10.89 -7.69
CA GLU A 40 4.18 11.09 -6.37
C GLU A 40 3.69 9.75 -5.80
N SER A 41 3.82 9.58 -4.50
CA SER A 41 3.28 8.46 -3.71
C SER A 41 2.92 8.94 -2.30
N PRO A 42 2.09 8.21 -1.56
CA PRO A 42 1.82 8.51 -0.15
C PRO A 42 3.12 8.54 0.67
N GLU A 43 3.14 9.36 1.72
CA GLU A 43 4.23 9.37 2.70
C GLU A 43 4.38 7.97 3.32
N GLY A 44 5.61 7.52 3.49
CA GLY A 44 5.93 6.19 3.98
C GLY A 44 5.84 5.07 2.94
N SER A 45 5.35 5.33 1.72
CA SER A 45 5.31 4.33 0.66
C SER A 45 6.71 3.98 0.16
N ALA A 46 6.99 2.69 0.05
CA ALA A 46 8.17 2.12 -0.59
C ALA A 46 7.89 1.61 -2.03
N ALA A 47 6.66 1.83 -2.54
CA ALA A 47 6.25 1.35 -3.85
C ALA A 47 7.08 2.01 -4.97
N THR A 48 7.46 1.21 -5.95
CA THR A 48 8.18 1.68 -7.15
C THR A 48 7.66 0.95 -8.37
N PHE A 49 7.83 1.54 -9.54
CA PHE A 49 7.59 0.79 -10.77
C PHE A 49 8.59 -0.36 -10.92
N PRO A 50 8.15 -1.58 -11.29
CA PRO A 50 9.04 -2.73 -11.46
C PRO A 50 10.04 -2.54 -12.62
N TYR A 51 9.74 -1.65 -13.55
CA TYR A 51 10.59 -1.19 -14.64
C TYR A 51 10.10 0.17 -15.14
N SER A 52 10.95 0.93 -15.86
CA SER A 52 10.67 2.31 -16.27
C SER A 52 10.37 2.47 -17.76
N SER A 53 10.39 1.40 -18.57
CA SER A 53 10.27 1.52 -20.03
C SER A 53 9.28 0.51 -20.60
N GLY A 54 8.50 0.94 -21.59
CA GLY A 54 7.49 0.13 -22.26
C GLY A 54 6.18 0.88 -22.42
N ILE A 55 5.31 0.38 -23.30
CA ILE A 55 3.97 0.95 -23.50
C ILE A 55 3.12 0.82 -22.22
N TYR A 56 3.35 -0.23 -21.46
CA TYR A 56 2.65 -0.56 -20.22
C TYR A 56 3.63 -0.69 -19.07
N ILE A 57 3.19 -0.37 -17.86
CA ILE A 57 3.76 -0.86 -16.60
C ILE A 57 2.76 -1.82 -16.00
N TYR A 58 3.09 -3.10 -15.98
CA TYR A 58 2.31 -4.14 -15.35
C TYR A 58 2.80 -4.39 -13.92
N ASP A 59 1.93 -5.00 -13.12
CA ASP A 59 2.26 -5.47 -11.77
C ASP A 59 2.84 -4.37 -10.85
N PHE A 60 2.28 -3.17 -10.96
CA PHE A 60 2.49 -2.15 -9.94
C PHE A 60 1.59 -2.47 -8.74
N TYR A 61 2.16 -2.46 -7.55
CA TYR A 61 1.46 -2.67 -6.29
C TYR A 61 1.59 -1.41 -5.43
N ALA A 62 0.45 -0.76 -5.15
CA ALA A 62 0.39 0.23 -4.09
C ALA A 62 0.52 -0.49 -2.75
N ASP A 63 1.41 -0.03 -1.88
CA ASP A 63 1.69 -0.62 -0.57
C ASP A 63 0.97 0.09 0.58
N LEU A 64 0.56 1.34 0.36
CA LEU A 64 -0.26 2.15 1.26
C LEU A 64 -1.54 2.63 0.55
N ALA A 65 -2.54 3.00 1.32
CA ALA A 65 -3.70 3.70 0.78
C ALA A 65 -3.32 5.15 0.43
N GLY A 66 -3.87 5.66 -0.67
CA GLY A 66 -3.63 7.03 -1.15
C GLY A 66 -3.37 7.13 -2.64
N GLU A 67 -2.88 8.27 -3.08
CA GLU A 67 -2.67 8.57 -4.49
C GLU A 67 -1.22 8.29 -4.92
N TYR A 68 -1.08 7.64 -6.07
CA TYR A 68 0.18 7.39 -6.78
C TYR A 68 0.09 8.02 -8.16
N VAL A 69 1.03 8.91 -8.48
CA VAL A 69 1.05 9.62 -9.77
C VAL A 69 2.14 9.03 -10.66
N GLY A 70 1.73 8.39 -11.75
CA GLY A 70 2.61 7.92 -12.81
C GLY A 70 2.73 8.95 -13.92
N GLU A 71 3.94 9.35 -14.28
CA GLU A 71 4.23 10.19 -15.43
C GLU A 71 4.79 9.35 -16.58
N LEU A 72 4.19 9.50 -17.77
CA LEU A 72 4.68 8.92 -19.01
C LEU A 72 5.33 10.02 -19.85
N THR A 73 6.55 9.77 -20.33
CA THR A 73 7.18 10.54 -21.40
C THR A 73 7.27 9.68 -22.65
N VAL A 74 6.67 10.13 -23.76
CA VAL A 74 6.76 9.49 -25.06
C VAL A 74 7.68 10.29 -26.00
N THR A 75 8.47 9.59 -26.82
CA THR A 75 9.36 10.22 -27.80
C THR A 75 9.15 9.60 -29.18
N ASN A 76 9.03 10.44 -30.21
CA ASN A 76 8.92 9.99 -31.59
C ASN A 76 10.29 9.72 -32.24
N ASN A 77 10.29 9.16 -33.46
CA ASN A 77 11.50 8.85 -34.22
C ASN A 77 12.27 10.09 -34.73
N LEU A 78 11.72 11.31 -34.56
CA LEU A 78 12.39 12.58 -34.86
C LEU A 78 13.03 13.20 -33.59
N GLY A 79 12.81 12.59 -32.41
CA GLY A 79 13.36 13.05 -31.12
C GLY A 79 12.47 14.07 -30.39
N TYR A 80 11.25 14.32 -30.86
CA TYR A 80 10.29 15.15 -30.11
C TYR A 80 9.61 14.32 -29.02
N SER A 81 9.47 14.92 -27.84
CA SER A 81 8.85 14.28 -26.67
C SER A 81 7.66 15.06 -26.15
N ASP A 82 6.75 14.35 -25.51
CA ASP A 82 5.60 14.88 -24.79
C ASP A 82 5.36 14.04 -23.54
N SER A 83 4.87 14.65 -22.44
CA SER A 83 4.62 13.98 -21.17
C SER A 83 3.20 14.19 -20.69
N CYS A 84 2.68 13.21 -19.98
CA CYS A 84 1.37 13.26 -19.33
C CYS A 84 1.34 12.38 -18.08
N GLN A 85 0.40 12.68 -17.16
CA GLN A 85 0.28 12.00 -15.89
C GLN A 85 -1.06 11.26 -15.78
N THR A 86 -1.07 10.21 -14.98
CA THR A 86 -2.27 9.51 -14.54
C THR A 86 -2.16 9.20 -13.06
N VAL A 87 -3.31 9.16 -12.38
CA VAL A 87 -3.41 8.87 -10.95
C VAL A 87 -3.96 7.46 -10.75
N LEU A 88 -3.33 6.72 -9.86
CA LEU A 88 -3.89 5.52 -9.25
C LEU A 88 -4.27 5.87 -7.82
N GLU A 89 -5.52 5.67 -7.46
CA GLU A 89 -6.04 5.84 -6.10
C GLU A 89 -6.11 4.46 -5.43
N ALA A 90 -5.29 4.23 -4.42
CA ALA A 90 -5.32 3.01 -3.62
C ALA A 90 -6.31 3.17 -2.47
N VAL A 91 -7.44 2.44 -2.54
CA VAL A 91 -8.53 2.52 -1.56
C VAL A 91 -8.73 1.16 -0.91
N PRO A 92 -8.60 1.04 0.43
CA PRO A 92 -8.83 -0.22 1.14
C PRO A 92 -10.21 -0.81 0.83
N ALA A 93 -10.24 -2.09 0.47
CA ALA A 93 -11.49 -2.82 0.22
C ALA A 93 -12.09 -3.42 1.50
N GLN A 94 -11.27 -3.55 2.55
CA GLN A 94 -11.68 -4.08 3.85
C GLN A 94 -12.34 -3.00 4.69
N ASN A 95 -13.29 -3.41 5.55
CA ASN A 95 -14.03 -2.46 6.37
C ASN A 95 -13.22 -1.93 7.57
N LEU A 96 -12.19 -2.65 8.02
CA LEU A 96 -11.14 -2.15 8.90
C LEU A 96 -9.80 -2.38 8.24
N TRP A 97 -9.03 -1.32 8.10
CA TRP A 97 -7.68 -1.32 7.57
C TRP A 97 -6.81 -0.45 8.46
N VAL A 98 -5.72 -1.00 8.95
CA VAL A 98 -4.71 -0.30 9.73
C VAL A 98 -3.38 -0.44 9.01
N GLU A 99 -2.73 0.66 8.73
CA GLU A 99 -1.38 0.69 8.15
C GLU A 99 -0.46 1.53 9.01
N MET A 100 0.82 1.18 9.01
CA MET A 100 1.85 1.81 9.81
C MET A 100 3.13 1.95 8.99
N PHE A 101 3.84 3.07 9.18
CA PHE A 101 5.20 3.27 8.67
C PHE A 101 5.98 4.15 9.63
N TRP A 102 7.32 4.18 9.50
CA TRP A 102 8.20 4.91 10.41
C TRP A 102 9.35 5.60 9.69
N GLU A 103 10.01 6.57 10.37
CA GLU A 103 10.97 7.48 9.74
C GLU A 103 12.32 6.83 9.45
N HIS A 104 12.84 5.99 10.35
CA HIS A 104 14.23 5.50 10.29
C HIS A 104 14.28 3.98 10.11
N SER A 105 14.98 3.55 9.04
CA SER A 105 15.24 2.13 8.81
C SER A 105 16.18 1.51 9.83
N GLY A 106 16.11 0.20 9.98
CA GLY A 106 16.92 -0.58 10.93
C GLY A 106 16.28 -0.70 12.31
N ASP A 107 15.11 -0.15 12.49
CA ASP A 107 14.18 -0.44 13.57
C ASP A 107 13.14 -1.45 13.08
N ASP A 108 12.71 -2.35 13.94
CA ASP A 108 11.70 -3.36 13.68
C ASP A 108 10.45 -2.99 14.50
N MET A 109 9.55 -2.25 13.84
CA MET A 109 8.33 -1.76 14.47
C MET A 109 7.18 -2.69 14.13
N ASP A 110 6.68 -3.42 15.14
CA ASP A 110 5.58 -4.36 14.99
C ASP A 110 4.22 -3.71 15.20
N LEU A 111 3.32 -3.95 14.25
CA LEU A 111 1.91 -3.58 14.37
C LEU A 111 1.13 -4.69 15.07
N HIS A 112 0.36 -4.33 16.08
CA HIS A 112 -0.58 -5.19 16.78
C HIS A 112 -2.01 -4.67 16.64
N LEU A 113 -2.95 -5.55 16.34
CA LEU A 113 -4.38 -5.27 16.38
C LEU A 113 -5.05 -6.23 17.37
N LEU A 114 -5.64 -5.69 18.44
CA LEU A 114 -6.41 -6.48 19.40
C LEU A 114 -7.90 -6.53 19.03
N ALA A 115 -8.45 -7.72 19.02
CA ALA A 115 -9.90 -7.91 18.98
C ALA A 115 -10.57 -7.35 20.24
N PRO A 116 -11.90 -7.12 20.24
CA PRO A 116 -12.63 -6.67 21.42
C PRO A 116 -12.40 -7.56 22.64
N GLY A 117 -11.86 -6.97 23.72
CA GLY A 117 -11.52 -7.67 24.95
C GLY A 117 -10.22 -8.49 24.91
N GLY A 118 -9.47 -8.39 23.83
CA GLY A 118 -8.17 -9.05 23.68
C GLY A 118 -7.06 -8.45 24.52
N SER A 119 -5.95 -9.16 24.58
CA SER A 119 -4.70 -8.73 25.21
C SER A 119 -3.51 -9.16 24.35
N LEU A 120 -2.39 -8.46 24.48
CA LEU A 120 -1.17 -8.73 23.71
C LEU A 120 -0.71 -10.19 23.86
N GLU A 121 -0.15 -10.72 22.77
CA GLU A 121 0.42 -12.07 22.67
C GLU A 121 -0.58 -13.21 22.93
N THR A 122 -1.87 -12.99 22.61
CA THR A 122 -2.91 -14.02 22.69
C THR A 122 -3.54 -14.27 21.32
N ASP A 123 -4.46 -15.25 21.20
CA ASP A 123 -5.22 -15.51 19.98
C ASP A 123 -6.18 -14.35 19.60
N LEU A 124 -6.34 -13.34 20.47
CA LEU A 124 -7.09 -12.11 20.20
C LEU A 124 -6.17 -10.92 19.87
N ASP A 125 -4.91 -11.16 19.58
CA ASP A 125 -3.91 -10.22 19.10
C ASP A 125 -3.41 -10.67 17.74
N CYS A 126 -3.63 -9.87 16.69
CA CYS A 126 -3.05 -10.09 15.38
C CYS A 126 -1.73 -9.34 15.29
N TYR A 127 -0.62 -10.04 15.09
CA TYR A 127 0.73 -9.51 14.95
C TYR A 127 1.63 -10.51 14.18
N TYR A 128 2.89 -10.18 13.92
CA TYR A 128 3.79 -10.98 13.08
C TYR A 128 3.85 -12.48 13.42
N ALA A 129 3.80 -12.83 14.71
CA ALA A 129 4.02 -14.22 15.14
C ALA A 129 2.84 -15.16 14.90
N ASN A 130 1.60 -14.65 14.76
CA ASN A 130 0.41 -15.48 14.65
C ASN A 130 -0.53 -15.13 13.48
N CYS A 131 -0.50 -13.90 12.99
CA CYS A 131 -1.46 -13.41 12.02
C CYS A 131 -1.01 -13.67 10.57
N ALA A 132 0.31 -13.67 10.32
CA ALA A 132 0.85 -13.91 8.99
C ALA A 132 0.87 -15.40 8.59
N LEU A 133 1.12 -16.31 9.55
CA LEU A 133 1.43 -17.71 9.27
C LEU A 133 0.33 -18.69 9.65
N LEU A 134 -0.40 -18.46 10.74
CA LEU A 134 -1.30 -19.47 11.34
C LEU A 134 -2.78 -19.18 11.07
N GLY A 135 -3.12 -17.92 10.76
CA GLY A 135 -4.51 -17.47 10.64
C GLY A 135 -5.24 -17.55 11.99
N LEU A 136 -5.87 -16.47 12.38
CA LEU A 136 -6.69 -16.39 13.58
C LEU A 136 -8.17 -16.61 13.19
N ASP A 137 -8.97 -17.17 14.09
CA ASP A 137 -10.42 -17.35 13.91
C ASP A 137 -11.14 -16.44 14.92
N TRP A 138 -11.40 -15.18 14.48
CA TRP A 138 -12.11 -14.19 15.28
C TRP A 138 -13.61 -14.19 14.94
N GLY A 139 -14.41 -13.57 15.78
CA GLY A 139 -15.83 -13.39 15.51
C GLY A 139 -16.63 -14.69 15.45
N LEU A 140 -17.21 -15.00 14.32
CA LEU A 140 -18.01 -16.21 14.13
C LEU A 140 -17.11 -17.39 13.72
N PRO A 141 -17.17 -18.53 14.41
CA PRO A 141 -16.31 -19.67 14.10
C PRO A 141 -16.41 -20.10 12.62
N PHE A 142 -15.25 -20.28 11.97
CA PHE A 142 -15.12 -20.70 10.57
C PHE A 142 -15.59 -19.68 9.52
N VAL A 143 -15.86 -18.45 9.90
CA VAL A 143 -16.06 -17.32 8.98
C VAL A 143 -14.70 -16.67 8.76
N THR A 144 -14.29 -16.48 7.53
CA THR A 144 -12.95 -15.95 7.19
C THR A 144 -12.95 -14.43 7.02
N GLU A 145 -14.10 -13.87 6.75
CA GLU A 145 -14.28 -12.44 6.48
C GLU A 145 -14.15 -11.57 7.74
N ASP A 146 -14.37 -12.14 8.93
CA ASP A 146 -14.21 -11.47 10.23
C ASP A 146 -12.84 -11.73 10.88
N ASN A 147 -12.00 -12.53 10.22
CA ASN A 147 -10.64 -12.82 10.65
C ASN A 147 -9.66 -11.70 10.26
N PRO A 148 -8.69 -11.38 11.12
CA PRO A 148 -7.64 -10.45 10.79
C PRO A 148 -6.62 -11.08 9.84
N LYS A 149 -5.94 -10.22 9.08
CA LYS A 149 -4.83 -10.59 8.23
C LYS A 149 -3.73 -9.53 8.32
N LEU A 150 -2.50 -9.98 8.54
CA LEU A 150 -1.29 -9.18 8.36
C LEU A 150 -0.81 -9.44 6.92
N ASP A 151 -0.86 -8.42 6.06
CA ASP A 151 -0.47 -8.54 4.65
C ASP A 151 1.03 -8.36 4.44
N ILE A 152 1.65 -7.48 5.22
CA ILE A 152 3.07 -7.16 5.14
C ILE A 152 3.64 -6.92 6.54
N ASP A 153 4.85 -7.40 6.75
CA ASP A 153 5.68 -7.34 7.94
C ASP A 153 7.09 -6.92 7.50
N ASP A 154 7.53 -5.72 7.86
CA ASP A 154 8.81 -5.14 7.42
C ASP A 154 9.82 -5.06 8.55
N ILE A 155 10.78 -5.98 8.57
CA ILE A 155 11.81 -6.13 9.61
C ILE A 155 12.96 -5.12 9.47
N TYR A 156 13.25 -4.63 8.26
CA TYR A 156 14.51 -3.91 7.99
C TYR A 156 14.34 -2.52 7.38
N GLY A 157 13.14 -2.18 6.93
CA GLY A 157 12.86 -0.95 6.21
C GLY A 157 12.35 0.18 7.09
N THR A 158 11.36 0.87 6.57
CA THR A 158 10.60 1.94 7.24
C THR A 158 9.09 1.64 7.19
N GLY A 159 8.74 0.37 7.05
CA GLY A 159 7.40 -0.10 6.73
C GLY A 159 7.17 -0.14 5.21
N PRO A 160 5.90 -0.24 4.80
CA PRO A 160 4.74 -0.27 5.69
C PRO A 160 4.51 -1.63 6.34
N GLU A 161 3.73 -1.63 7.42
CA GLU A 161 3.00 -2.79 7.92
C GLU A 161 1.51 -2.58 7.79
N ASN A 162 0.76 -3.67 7.63
CA ASN A 162 -0.69 -3.59 7.49
C ASN A 162 -1.40 -4.76 8.13
N ILE A 163 -2.44 -4.44 8.93
CA ILE A 163 -3.42 -5.41 9.43
C ILE A 163 -4.81 -4.97 9.00
N ASN A 164 -5.60 -5.91 8.49
CA ASN A 164 -6.94 -5.62 8.01
C ASN A 164 -7.96 -6.71 8.35
N ILE A 165 -9.25 -6.33 8.33
CA ILE A 165 -10.39 -7.23 8.52
C ILE A 165 -11.46 -6.84 7.50
N TYR A 166 -11.95 -7.80 6.72
CA TYR A 166 -12.98 -7.53 5.72
C TYR A 166 -14.33 -7.17 6.36
N SER A 167 -14.76 -7.93 7.38
CA SER A 167 -16.03 -7.72 8.09
C SER A 167 -15.83 -7.71 9.61
N PRO A 168 -15.26 -6.64 10.20
CA PRO A 168 -15.01 -6.58 11.63
C PRO A 168 -16.31 -6.59 12.45
N GLN A 169 -16.25 -7.05 13.69
CA GLN A 169 -17.36 -6.96 14.63
C GLN A 169 -17.73 -5.49 14.88
N THR A 170 -18.99 -5.14 14.76
CA THR A 170 -19.47 -3.74 14.78
C THR A 170 -19.75 -3.19 16.17
N ASP A 171 -19.85 -4.05 17.20
CA ASP A 171 -20.21 -3.71 18.58
C ASP A 171 -19.04 -3.80 19.56
N GLY A 172 -17.81 -3.92 19.06
CA GLY A 172 -16.61 -4.04 19.85
C GLY A 172 -15.62 -2.89 19.65
N VAL A 173 -14.67 -2.79 20.57
CA VAL A 173 -13.55 -1.86 20.49
C VAL A 173 -12.30 -2.65 20.11
N TYR A 174 -11.77 -2.36 18.94
CA TYR A 174 -10.44 -2.80 18.54
C TYR A 174 -9.41 -1.85 19.12
N THR A 175 -8.22 -2.36 19.44
CA THR A 175 -7.12 -1.53 19.94
C THR A 175 -5.88 -1.77 19.10
N VAL A 176 -5.24 -0.71 18.67
CA VAL A 176 -3.99 -0.75 17.94
C VAL A 176 -2.84 -0.47 18.90
N TYR A 177 -1.75 -1.24 18.81
CA TYR A 177 -0.48 -0.99 19.48
C TYR A 177 0.64 -1.01 18.45
N VAL A 178 1.66 -0.23 18.73
CA VAL A 178 2.96 -0.27 18.07
C VAL A 178 3.98 -0.77 19.07
N HIS A 179 4.77 -1.75 18.67
CA HIS A 179 5.82 -2.34 19.49
C HIS A 179 7.17 -2.18 18.79
N ASP A 180 8.10 -1.51 19.44
CA ASP A 180 9.51 -1.47 19.02
C ASP A 180 10.15 -2.81 19.45
N TYR A 181 10.42 -3.69 18.48
CA TYR A 181 10.94 -5.03 18.76
C TYR A 181 12.37 -4.95 19.34
N PRO A 182 12.63 -5.62 20.47
CA PRO A 182 13.91 -5.51 21.16
C PRO A 182 15.07 -6.04 20.31
N GLY A 183 16.09 -5.21 20.13
CA GLY A 183 17.30 -5.57 19.38
C GLY A 183 17.44 -4.90 18.03
N SER A 184 16.55 -3.99 17.69
CA SER A 184 16.71 -3.08 16.56
C SER A 184 18.05 -2.33 16.65
N VAL A 185 18.60 -1.98 15.50
CA VAL A 185 19.92 -1.32 15.43
C VAL A 185 19.85 0.20 15.54
N TYR A 186 18.67 0.78 15.36
CA TYR A 186 18.46 2.20 15.55
C TYR A 186 18.31 2.53 17.02
N ALA A 187 19.14 3.42 17.54
CA ALA A 187 19.18 3.72 18.99
C ALA A 187 18.55 5.09 19.35
N GLY A 188 17.91 5.73 18.40
CA GLY A 188 17.21 7.01 18.57
C GLY A 188 15.71 6.86 18.79
N ALA A 189 15.00 7.97 18.93
CA ALA A 189 13.55 7.98 18.79
C ALA A 189 13.20 7.82 17.29
N ASN A 190 12.18 7.02 17.00
CA ASN A 190 11.69 6.80 15.66
C ASN A 190 10.22 7.25 15.64
N ASP A 191 9.90 8.20 14.77
CA ASP A 191 8.52 8.65 14.63
C ASP A 191 7.76 7.64 13.79
N VAL A 192 6.66 7.13 14.35
CA VAL A 192 5.80 6.14 13.73
C VAL A 192 4.47 6.77 13.37
N THR A 193 4.04 6.61 12.14
CA THR A 193 2.72 7.04 11.69
C THR A 193 1.80 5.83 11.54
N VAL A 194 0.61 5.90 12.15
CA VAL A 194 -0.44 4.90 12.01
C VAL A 194 -1.66 5.53 11.36
N ASN A 195 -2.17 4.92 10.31
CA ASN A 195 -3.40 5.31 9.64
C ASN A 195 -4.48 4.25 9.85
N ILE A 196 -5.69 4.68 10.22
CA ILE A 196 -6.84 3.80 10.38
C ILE A 196 -7.92 4.20 9.39
N TYR A 197 -8.36 3.24 8.60
CA TYR A 197 -9.45 3.40 7.63
C TYR A 197 -10.64 2.53 8.04
N LEU A 198 -11.84 3.12 7.94
CA LEU A 198 -13.10 2.40 8.03
C LEU A 198 -13.88 2.53 6.73
N ASN A 199 -14.25 1.40 6.15
CA ASN A 199 -14.98 1.34 4.87
C ASN A 199 -14.29 2.16 3.76
N GLY A 200 -12.97 2.04 3.65
CA GLY A 200 -12.14 2.72 2.66
C GLY A 200 -11.87 4.20 2.94
N SER A 201 -12.36 4.77 4.04
CA SER A 201 -12.14 6.18 4.39
C SER A 201 -11.21 6.31 5.58
N LEU A 202 -10.20 7.18 5.47
CA LEU A 202 -9.30 7.52 6.58
C LEU A 202 -10.11 8.18 7.70
N VAL A 203 -10.07 7.60 8.91
CA VAL A 203 -10.79 8.10 10.08
C VAL A 203 -9.87 8.57 11.19
N TRP A 204 -8.61 8.14 11.16
CA TRP A 204 -7.62 8.55 12.15
C TRP A 204 -6.19 8.42 11.58
N THR A 205 -5.32 9.34 11.97
CA THR A 205 -3.87 9.34 11.68
C THR A 205 -3.14 10.00 12.83
N ASP A 206 -2.02 9.48 13.26
CA ASP A 206 -1.11 10.06 14.26
C ASP A 206 0.27 9.39 14.15
#